data_2c33eef35013ff834232870b5b1e03fc
#
_entry.id   2c33eef35013ff834232870b5b1e03fc
#
_cell.length_a   1.000
_cell.length_b   1.000
_cell.length_c   1.000
_cell.angle_alpha   90.00
_cell.angle_beta   90.00
_cell.angle_gamma   90.00
#
_symmetry.space_group_name_H-M   'P 1'
#
loop_
_entity.id
_entity.type
_entity.pdbx_description
1 polymer ?
#
loop_
_entity_poly.entity_id
_entity_poly.type
_entity_poly.pdbx_seq_one_letter_code
_entity_poly.pdbx_strand_id
1 'polypeptide(L)'
;MKLVHPGPEREVPRGVLGGSEISQATTGATNIYMAKFRVPPGARSRPHYHANCESALYMLSGRIAIHWGEHLERTVEVEPGDLLYVPPRETHIVENLSDTEPADYVVARDSPTEDSVEVPWADQTPLH
;
A
#
# COMPACT_ATOMS: atom_id res chain seq x y z
N MET A 1 13.96 -13.94 -18.16
CA MET A 1 14.18 -13.50 -16.76
C MET A 1 14.54 -12.02 -16.78
N LYS A 2 13.96 -11.23 -15.91
CA LYS A 2 14.20 -9.78 -15.87
C LYS A 2 14.46 -9.30 -14.46
N LEU A 3 15.47 -8.46 -14.30
CA LEU A 3 15.82 -7.85 -13.02
C LEU A 3 15.39 -6.38 -13.04
N VAL A 4 14.68 -5.95 -11.98
CA VAL A 4 14.30 -4.56 -11.79
C VAL A 4 15.16 -3.98 -10.67
N HIS A 5 15.94 -2.95 -10.98
CA HIS A 5 16.74 -2.24 -9.99
C HIS A 5 15.91 -1.15 -9.29
N PRO A 6 16.23 -0.80 -8.04
CA PRO A 6 15.58 0.33 -7.40
C PRO A 6 15.74 1.61 -8.22
N GLY A 7 14.61 2.28 -8.45
CA GLY A 7 14.58 3.58 -9.11
C GLY A 7 14.34 4.71 -8.10
N PRO A 8 14.29 5.96 -8.57
CA PRO A 8 13.93 7.08 -7.72
C PRO A 8 12.53 6.87 -7.12
N GLU A 9 12.39 7.18 -5.84
CA GLU A 9 11.08 7.16 -5.20
C GLU A 9 10.21 8.29 -5.75
N ARG A 10 8.95 7.99 -6.05
CA ARG A 10 7.98 8.97 -6.52
C ARG A 10 6.63 8.70 -5.88
N GLU A 11 5.84 9.74 -5.73
CA GLU A 11 4.50 9.60 -5.21
C GLU A 11 3.62 8.80 -6.19
N VAL A 12 3.00 7.75 -5.70
CA VAL A 12 1.97 7.03 -6.45
C VAL A 12 0.60 7.66 -6.16
N PRO A 13 -0.44 7.38 -6.97
CA PRO A 13 -1.74 8.06 -6.81
C PRO A 13 -2.34 8.02 -5.41
N ARG A 14 -1.99 7.03 -4.60
CA ARG A 14 -2.50 6.89 -3.23
C ARG A 14 -1.84 7.79 -2.21
N GLY A 15 -0.74 8.48 -2.56
CA GLY A 15 -0.04 9.35 -1.63
C GLY A 15 1.10 8.71 -0.86
N VAL A 16 1.49 7.48 -1.21
CA VAL A 16 2.70 6.83 -0.69
C VAL A 16 3.79 6.88 -1.76
N LEU A 17 5.02 6.53 -1.38
CA LEU A 17 6.16 6.55 -2.32
C LEU A 17 6.42 5.16 -2.86
N GLY A 18 6.56 5.05 -4.17
CA GLY A 18 6.98 3.83 -4.86
C GLY A 18 8.11 4.13 -5.84
N GLY A 19 8.84 3.12 -6.26
CA GLY A 19 9.96 3.31 -7.19
C GLY A 19 10.50 2.04 -7.79
N SER A 20 10.01 0.89 -7.34
CA SER A 20 10.48 -0.41 -7.81
C SER A 20 9.32 -1.37 -7.87
N GLU A 21 9.06 -1.94 -9.03
CA GLU A 21 7.95 -2.88 -9.18
C GLU A 21 8.21 -3.91 -10.27
N ILE A 22 7.62 -5.08 -10.08
CA ILE A 22 7.39 -6.06 -11.14
C ILE A 22 5.93 -5.93 -11.52
N SER A 23 5.68 -5.64 -12.81
CA SER A 23 4.33 -5.39 -13.31
C SER A 23 4.28 -5.65 -14.80
N GLN A 24 3.11 -5.53 -15.41
CA GLN A 24 2.98 -5.60 -16.85
C GLN A 24 3.87 -4.53 -17.52
N ALA A 25 3.88 -3.32 -16.99
CA ALA A 25 4.60 -2.19 -17.59
C ALA A 25 6.13 -2.36 -17.51
N THR A 26 6.64 -2.96 -16.44
CA THR A 26 8.10 -3.06 -16.23
C THR A 26 8.70 -4.34 -16.78
N THR A 27 8.01 -5.47 -16.66
CA THR A 27 8.55 -6.77 -17.01
C THR A 27 7.72 -7.57 -18.00
N GLY A 28 6.52 -7.10 -18.34
CA GLY A 28 5.58 -7.86 -19.14
C GLY A 28 4.89 -8.96 -18.35
N ALA A 29 4.86 -8.87 -17.03
CA ALA A 29 4.17 -9.84 -16.19
C ALA A 29 2.71 -9.99 -16.60
N THR A 30 2.20 -11.21 -16.58
CA THR A 30 0.84 -11.50 -17.05
C THR A 30 -0.14 -11.75 -15.92
N ASN A 31 0.33 -12.10 -14.72
CA ASN A 31 -0.56 -12.47 -13.61
C ASN A 31 -0.18 -11.87 -12.27
N ILE A 32 1.03 -11.32 -12.13
CA ILE A 32 1.52 -10.90 -10.83
C ILE A 32 1.99 -9.45 -10.84
N TYR A 33 1.97 -8.87 -9.66
CA TYR A 33 2.52 -7.55 -9.35
C TYR A 33 3.25 -7.65 -8.01
N MET A 34 4.43 -7.02 -7.92
CA MET A 34 5.15 -6.90 -6.65
C MET A 34 5.86 -5.56 -6.62
N ALA A 35 5.69 -4.82 -5.53
CA ALA A 35 6.31 -3.51 -5.39
C ALA A 35 6.69 -3.23 -3.95
N LYS A 36 7.71 -2.39 -3.80
CA LYS A 36 8.09 -1.84 -2.50
C LYS A 36 7.56 -0.42 -2.40
N PHE A 37 6.95 -0.12 -1.24
CA PHE A 37 6.43 1.21 -0.95
C PHE A 37 7.02 1.76 0.34
N ARG A 38 7.03 3.09 0.43
CA ARG A 38 7.43 3.82 1.63
C ARG A 38 6.36 4.83 2.00
N VAL A 39 6.00 4.84 3.29
CA VAL A 39 5.15 5.89 3.86
C VAL A 39 6.05 6.83 4.62
N PRO A 40 6.17 8.10 4.22
CA PRO A 40 6.99 9.06 4.95
C PRO A 40 6.54 9.23 6.40
N PRO A 41 7.42 9.74 7.29
CA PRO A 41 7.02 10.03 8.66
C PRO A 41 5.79 10.92 8.73
N GLY A 42 4.83 10.57 9.60
CA GLY A 42 3.61 11.33 9.81
C GLY A 42 2.61 11.31 8.66
N ALA A 43 2.90 10.60 7.58
CA ALA A 43 2.05 10.58 6.39
C ALA A 43 1.02 9.45 6.44
N ARG A 44 0.02 9.57 5.60
CA ARG A 44 -0.97 8.52 5.36
C ARG A 44 -1.44 8.57 3.92
N SER A 45 -1.88 7.42 3.41
CA SER A 45 -2.48 7.35 2.08
C SER A 45 -3.89 7.96 2.08
N ARG A 46 -4.38 8.26 0.88
CA ARG A 46 -5.79 8.58 0.69
C ARG A 46 -6.63 7.30 0.77
N PRO A 47 -7.92 7.39 1.19
CA PRO A 47 -8.80 6.22 1.17
C PRO A 47 -8.91 5.65 -0.23
N HIS A 48 -8.71 4.34 -0.35
CA HIS A 48 -8.75 3.67 -1.65
C HIS A 48 -9.02 2.18 -1.50
N TYR A 49 -9.41 1.54 -2.60
CA TYR A 49 -9.47 0.09 -2.68
C TYR A 49 -8.85 -0.38 -4.00
N HIS A 50 -8.49 -1.66 -4.05
CA HIS A 50 -8.01 -2.31 -5.27
C HIS A 50 -9.16 -3.10 -5.87
N ALA A 51 -9.52 -2.76 -7.11
CA ALA A 51 -10.78 -3.23 -7.70
C ALA A 51 -10.74 -4.70 -8.11
N ASN A 52 -9.58 -5.18 -8.57
CA ASN A 52 -9.49 -6.43 -9.31
C ASN A 52 -8.47 -7.43 -8.77
N CYS A 53 -7.97 -7.23 -7.55
CA CYS A 53 -6.91 -8.10 -7.04
C CYS A 53 -6.96 -8.29 -5.53
N GLU A 54 -6.43 -9.42 -5.10
CA GLU A 54 -6.04 -9.64 -3.72
C GLU A 54 -4.63 -9.10 -3.53
N SER A 55 -4.32 -8.67 -2.32
CA SER A 55 -2.99 -8.18 -1.97
C SER A 55 -2.46 -8.87 -0.73
N ALA A 56 -1.15 -9.12 -0.74
CA ALA A 56 -0.41 -9.58 0.41
C ALA A 56 0.69 -8.55 0.70
N LEU A 57 0.80 -8.14 1.94
CA LEU A 57 1.77 -7.14 2.38
C LEU A 57 2.75 -7.79 3.35
N TYR A 58 4.05 -7.51 3.18
CA TYR A 58 5.10 -7.90 4.11
C TYR A 58 5.79 -6.65 4.65
N MET A 59 5.76 -6.47 5.97
CA MET A 59 6.33 -5.30 6.62
C MET A 59 7.83 -5.46 6.79
N LEU A 60 8.59 -4.50 6.24
CA LEU A 60 10.05 -4.52 6.29
C LEU A 60 10.60 -3.73 7.48
N SER A 61 10.15 -2.48 7.63
CA SER A 61 10.68 -1.58 8.65
C SER A 61 9.66 -0.51 8.99
N GLY A 62 9.79 0.07 10.18
CA GLY A 62 8.81 1.02 10.67
C GLY A 62 7.53 0.33 11.14
N ARG A 63 6.50 1.10 11.39
CA ARG A 63 5.24 0.59 11.90
C ARG A 63 4.09 1.38 11.30
N ILE A 64 3.09 0.66 10.78
CA ILE A 64 1.93 1.27 10.16
C ILE A 64 0.65 0.83 10.83
N ALA A 65 -0.39 1.65 10.71
CA ALA A 65 -1.76 1.27 11.00
C ALA A 65 -2.52 1.21 9.68
N ILE A 66 -3.32 0.18 9.52
CA ILE A 66 -4.28 0.07 8.42
C ILE A 66 -5.66 0.32 9.00
N HIS A 67 -6.33 1.36 8.50
CA HIS A 67 -7.72 1.65 8.84
C HIS A 67 -8.59 1.14 7.71
N TRP A 68 -9.58 0.32 8.04
CA TRP A 68 -10.40 -0.36 7.05
C TRP A 68 -11.83 -0.56 7.55
N GLY A 69 -12.67 -1.10 6.70
CA GLY A 69 -14.08 -1.24 6.98
C GLY A 69 -14.90 -0.22 6.23
N GLU A 70 -16.22 -0.38 6.23
CA GLU A 70 -17.13 0.46 5.47
C GLU A 70 -17.00 1.96 5.82
N HIS A 71 -16.72 2.25 7.08
CA HIS A 71 -16.52 3.61 7.57
C HIS A 71 -15.11 3.84 8.11
N LEU A 72 -14.16 2.98 7.72
CA LEU A 72 -12.76 3.02 8.20
C LEU A 72 -12.67 2.89 9.74
N GLU A 73 -13.63 2.20 10.33
CA GLU A 73 -13.76 2.08 11.78
C GLU A 73 -12.90 0.99 12.40
N ARG A 74 -12.33 0.12 11.57
CA ARG A 74 -11.45 -0.95 12.04
C ARG A 74 -10.00 -0.57 11.84
N THR A 75 -9.15 -0.98 12.77
CA THR A 75 -7.71 -0.67 12.71
C THR A 75 -6.91 -1.90 13.05
N VAL A 76 -5.84 -2.13 12.30
CA VAL A 76 -4.82 -3.13 12.62
C VAL A 76 -3.46 -2.47 12.52
N GLU A 77 -2.60 -2.72 13.50
CA GLU A 77 -1.20 -2.28 13.47
C GLU A 77 -0.34 -3.39 12.88
N VAL A 78 0.60 -3.00 12.02
CA VAL A 78 1.49 -3.92 11.31
C VAL A 78 2.93 -3.56 11.65
N GLU A 79 3.68 -4.53 12.17
CA GLU A 79 5.06 -4.38 12.59
C GLU A 79 6.00 -5.19 11.70
N PRO A 80 7.32 -4.90 11.71
CA PRO A 80 8.27 -5.64 10.88
C PRO A 80 8.15 -7.15 11.07
N GLY A 81 8.09 -7.87 9.95
CA GLY A 81 7.89 -9.32 9.94
C GLY A 81 6.45 -9.77 9.81
N ASP A 82 5.49 -8.89 10.01
CA ASP A 82 4.08 -9.23 9.89
C ASP A 82 3.67 -9.38 8.43
N LEU A 83 2.69 -10.24 8.19
CA LEU A 83 2.05 -10.45 6.91
C LEU A 83 0.58 -10.03 7.02
N LEU A 84 0.12 -9.22 6.06
CA LEU A 84 -1.26 -8.75 6.03
C LEU A 84 -1.92 -9.15 4.71
N TYR A 85 -3.12 -9.70 4.81
CA TYR A 85 -3.96 -9.99 3.65
C TYR A 85 -4.98 -8.87 3.46
N VAL A 86 -5.08 -8.33 2.23
CA VAL A 86 -6.07 -7.31 1.86
C VAL A 86 -6.96 -7.88 0.76
N PRO A 87 -8.25 -8.12 1.05
CA PRO A 87 -9.18 -8.63 0.03
C PRO A 87 -9.47 -7.58 -1.05
N PRO A 88 -10.00 -8.01 -2.20
CA PRO A 88 -10.43 -7.06 -3.23
C PRO A 88 -11.53 -6.13 -2.69
N ARG A 89 -11.51 -4.89 -3.15
CA ARG A 89 -12.55 -3.88 -2.88
C ARG A 89 -12.69 -3.50 -1.41
N GLU A 90 -11.69 -3.81 -0.59
CA GLU A 90 -11.68 -3.35 0.79
C GLU A 90 -11.08 -1.96 0.87
N THR A 91 -11.91 -0.97 1.17
CA THR A 91 -11.46 0.41 1.34
C THR A 91 -10.58 0.52 2.56
N HIS A 92 -9.42 1.15 2.41
CA HIS A 92 -8.46 1.27 3.51
C HIS A 92 -7.58 2.52 3.37
N ILE A 93 -6.95 2.87 4.49
CA ILE A 93 -5.92 3.90 4.60
C ILE A 93 -4.70 3.27 5.26
N VAL A 94 -3.52 3.58 4.74
CA VAL A 94 -2.24 3.22 5.37
C VAL A 94 -1.71 4.47 6.07
N GLU A 95 -1.42 4.37 7.37
CA GLU A 95 -0.90 5.47 8.16
C GLU A 95 0.43 5.08 8.80
N ASN A 96 1.45 5.96 8.68
CA ASN A 96 2.69 5.78 9.42
C ASN A 96 2.48 6.26 10.85
N LEU A 97 2.75 5.40 11.83
CA LEU A 97 2.56 5.70 13.25
C LEU A 97 3.71 6.51 13.84
N SER A 98 4.78 6.75 13.10
CA SER A 98 5.93 7.53 13.55
C SER A 98 5.97 8.89 12.87
N ASP A 99 6.31 9.94 13.63
CA ASP A 99 6.55 11.28 13.09
C ASP A 99 8.01 11.47 12.65
N THR A 100 8.89 10.51 12.92
CA THR A 100 10.33 10.66 12.69
C THR A 100 10.92 9.63 11.74
N GLU A 101 10.33 8.43 11.65
CA GLU A 101 10.88 7.33 10.87
C GLU A 101 9.96 6.94 9.72
N PRO A 102 10.49 6.65 8.52
CA PRO A 102 9.67 6.11 7.43
C PRO A 102 9.25 4.67 7.73
N ALA A 103 8.24 4.22 7.01
CA ALA A 103 7.78 2.83 7.08
C ALA A 103 7.83 2.22 5.68
N ASP A 104 8.49 1.07 5.56
CA ASP A 104 8.67 0.37 4.30
C ASP A 104 7.99 -0.99 4.30
N TYR A 105 7.34 -1.32 3.20
CA TYR A 105 6.70 -2.62 3.04
C TYR A 105 6.70 -3.05 1.58
N VAL A 106 6.52 -4.35 1.37
CA VAL A 106 6.39 -4.97 0.05
C VAL A 106 4.96 -5.44 -0.11
N VAL A 107 4.39 -5.22 -1.30
CA VAL A 107 3.06 -5.71 -1.66
C VAL A 107 3.17 -6.62 -2.86
N ALA A 108 2.51 -7.78 -2.78
CA ALA A 108 2.31 -8.69 -3.88
C ALA A 108 0.81 -8.75 -4.22
N ARG A 109 0.50 -8.79 -5.52
CA ARG A 109 -0.89 -8.87 -6.01
C ARG A 109 -1.00 -9.90 -7.10
N ASP A 110 -2.20 -10.42 -7.31
CA ASP A 110 -2.51 -11.40 -8.36
C ASP A 110 -3.03 -10.75 -9.65
N SER A 111 -2.68 -9.49 -9.88
CA SER A 111 -2.96 -8.77 -11.12
C SER A 111 -1.70 -8.03 -11.55
N PRO A 112 -1.36 -8.03 -12.85
CA PRO A 112 -0.11 -7.42 -13.32
C PRO A 112 -0.18 -5.90 -13.40
N THR A 113 -1.35 -5.32 -13.17
CA THR A 113 -1.58 -3.88 -13.19
C THR A 113 -2.08 -3.42 -11.84
N GLU A 114 -1.70 -2.21 -11.46
CA GLU A 114 -2.23 -1.59 -10.27
C GLU A 114 -3.50 -0.84 -10.61
N ASP A 115 -4.63 -1.30 -10.07
CA ASP A 115 -5.94 -0.73 -10.33
C ASP A 115 -6.56 -0.29 -9.00
N SER A 116 -6.07 0.84 -8.48
CA SER A 116 -6.59 1.41 -7.25
C SER A 116 -7.61 2.51 -7.55
N VAL A 117 -8.66 2.53 -6.75
CA VAL A 117 -9.75 3.52 -6.86
C VAL A 117 -9.79 4.32 -5.58
N GLU A 118 -9.60 5.63 -5.69
CA GLU A 118 -9.74 6.52 -4.55
C GLU A 118 -11.23 6.72 -4.23
N VAL A 119 -11.54 6.72 -2.94
CA VAL A 119 -12.90 6.87 -2.45
C VAL A 119 -12.99 8.22 -1.75
N PRO A 120 -13.97 9.06 -2.11
CA PRO A 120 -14.22 10.28 -1.37
C PRO A 120 -14.58 9.94 0.08
N TRP A 121 -13.90 10.57 1.01
CA TRP A 121 -14.20 10.41 2.42
C TRP A 121 -14.71 11.74 2.98
N ALA A 122 -16.03 11.80 3.23
CA ALA A 122 -16.68 13.02 3.68
C ALA A 122 -16.38 13.33 5.15
N ASP A 123 -16.03 12.32 5.92
CA ASP A 123 -15.70 12.50 7.34
C ASP A 123 -14.22 12.83 7.47
N GLN A 124 -13.92 14.05 7.90
CA GLN A 124 -12.56 14.53 8.12
C GLN A 124 -12.09 14.31 9.56
N THR A 125 -12.83 13.52 10.34
CA THR A 125 -12.48 13.22 11.71
C THR A 125 -11.15 12.47 11.77
N PRO A 126 -10.27 12.73 12.75
CA PRO A 126 -9.07 11.94 12.96
C PRO A 126 -9.41 10.45 13.13
N LEU A 127 -8.54 9.58 12.58
CA LEU A 127 -8.78 8.13 12.55
C LEU A 127 -8.61 7.45 13.92
N HIS A 128 -8.10 8.16 14.91
CA HIS A 128 -7.87 7.58 16.24
C HIS A 128 -8.00 8.62 17.34
#